data_c40e0cf0d3b078922fa6b9f9ac67d368
#
_entry.id   c40e0cf0d3b078922fa6b9f9ac67d368
#
_cell.length_a   1.000
_cell.length_b   1.000
_cell.length_c   1.000
_cell.angle_alpha   90.00
_cell.angle_beta   90.00
_cell.angle_gamma   90.00
#
_symmetry.space_group_name_H-M   'P 1'
#
loop_
_entity.id
_entity.type
_entity.pdbx_description
1 polymer ?
#
loop_
_entity_poly.entity_id
_entity_poly.type
_entity_poly.pdbx_seq_one_letter_code
_entity_poly.pdbx_strand_id
1 'polypeptide(L)'
;MANAVGAKKSYYIVNGSTCGILAAIYAACPQGATVAVARNTHKSVAHAIMLRGLKPTYIYPQNVDNLCISGQIIPKDVEKAYEQSPEIAAVILTSPTYEGIVSNIRQIADVVHAHGGVLIVDEAHGAHLPYANHGANQEETYLPYSAVREGADIVIQSLHKTLPCLTQSAALHICSDRVSVKKIERALHIFETSSPSYVLMAGMDLCVRYMQGEGKKKLQMLTDRLQLFYERSESWKQLWFLYPKIKSADMISIPIADYTKIVFGAKGYKNAGRKLHEILRDRYHLQPEMSAPDYVILMTMLTDTEEGFLRLEAALSEINDELECGSLVWERTTSAYPSAFVPLELVMLPLEAAEAPVIQVPFFESVGKISAETVYVYPPGCPFLMPGEKISEELLEIVRYYRTSGMELYGMEDETGETLLVIES
;
A
#
# COMPACT_ATOMS: atom_id res chain seq x y z
N MET A 1 5.19 20.28 -12.88
CA MET A 1 4.56 19.32 -11.97
C MET A 1 4.16 19.95 -10.64
N ALA A 2 5.03 20.60 -9.87
CA ALA A 2 4.70 21.14 -8.54
C ALA A 2 3.38 21.92 -8.52
N ASN A 3 3.21 22.91 -9.42
CA ASN A 3 1.97 23.69 -9.54
C ASN A 3 0.74 22.84 -9.88
N ALA A 4 0.92 21.73 -10.62
CA ALA A 4 -0.19 20.88 -11.03
C ALA A 4 -0.78 20.09 -9.85
N VAL A 5 0.06 19.69 -8.89
CA VAL A 5 -0.34 18.90 -7.71
C VAL A 5 -0.52 19.75 -6.45
N GLY A 6 -0.02 20.97 -6.41
CA GLY A 6 -0.07 21.88 -5.26
C GLY A 6 1.12 21.74 -4.30
N ALA A 7 2.24 21.16 -4.74
CA ALA A 7 3.46 21.05 -3.95
C ALA A 7 4.32 22.31 -4.07
N LYS A 8 5.22 22.54 -3.07
CA LYS A 8 6.23 23.63 -3.15
C LYS A 8 7.29 23.34 -4.19
N LYS A 9 7.76 22.08 -4.26
CA LYS A 9 8.74 21.61 -5.24
C LYS A 9 8.50 20.15 -5.58
N SER A 10 8.76 19.76 -6.82
CA SER A 10 8.61 18.38 -7.29
C SER A 10 9.79 17.96 -8.12
N TYR A 11 10.14 16.69 -8.05
CA TYR A 11 11.20 16.07 -8.82
C TYR A 11 10.62 14.88 -9.57
N TYR A 12 10.93 14.76 -10.86
CA TYR A 12 10.74 13.53 -11.62
C TYR A 12 11.82 12.53 -11.21
N ILE A 13 11.43 11.28 -11.02
CA ILE A 13 12.31 10.19 -10.64
C ILE A 13 12.20 9.09 -11.69
N VAL A 14 13.32 8.72 -12.29
CA VAL A 14 13.40 7.65 -13.31
C VAL A 14 13.78 6.30 -12.72
N ASN A 15 14.12 6.23 -11.43
CA ASN A 15 14.47 5.01 -10.71
C ASN A 15 13.33 4.50 -9.79
N GLY A 16 12.07 4.88 -10.10
CA GLY A 16 10.89 4.44 -9.35
C GLY A 16 10.71 5.11 -8.00
N SER A 17 9.55 4.90 -7.39
CA SER A 17 9.23 5.41 -6.05
C SER A 17 10.18 4.88 -4.97
N THR A 18 10.76 3.70 -5.16
CA THR A 18 11.81 3.16 -4.27
C THR A 18 12.95 4.16 -4.07
N CYS A 19 13.47 4.74 -5.16
CA CYS A 19 14.49 5.79 -5.08
C CYS A 19 13.98 7.02 -4.32
N GLY A 20 12.74 7.46 -4.58
CA GLY A 20 12.12 8.59 -3.89
C GLY A 20 11.96 8.36 -2.39
N ILE A 21 11.55 7.16 -1.97
CA ILE A 21 11.41 6.77 -0.57
C ILE A 21 12.77 6.76 0.13
N LEU A 22 13.78 6.13 -0.48
CA LEU A 22 15.14 6.12 0.05
C LEU A 22 15.68 7.55 0.22
N ALA A 23 15.52 8.39 -0.80
CA ALA A 23 15.97 9.78 -0.78
C ALA A 23 15.24 10.62 0.28
N ALA A 24 13.92 10.47 0.40
CA ALA A 24 13.10 11.17 1.37
C ALA A 24 13.51 10.85 2.81
N ILE A 25 13.61 9.56 3.15
CA ILE A 25 13.98 9.11 4.49
C ILE A 25 15.44 9.49 4.80
N TYR A 26 16.35 9.30 3.83
CA TYR A 26 17.76 9.67 4.00
C TYR A 26 17.95 11.16 4.29
N ALA A 27 17.18 12.03 3.64
CA ALA A 27 17.28 13.48 3.78
C ALA A 27 16.59 14.00 5.05
N ALA A 28 15.44 13.43 5.42
CA ALA A 28 14.64 13.89 6.54
C ALA A 28 15.12 13.34 7.89
N CYS A 29 15.65 12.10 7.92
CA CYS A 29 16.03 11.44 9.17
C CYS A 29 17.55 11.49 9.38
N PRO A 30 18.05 12.05 10.51
CA PRO A 30 19.43 11.87 10.90
C PRO A 30 19.81 10.39 11.02
N GLN A 31 21.09 10.06 10.84
CA GLN A 31 21.58 8.71 11.07
C GLN A 31 21.34 8.29 12.52
N GLY A 32 20.81 7.07 12.72
CA GLY A 32 20.52 6.52 14.04
C GLY A 32 19.30 7.14 14.73
N ALA A 33 18.53 8.00 14.04
CA ALA A 33 17.34 8.62 14.63
C ALA A 33 16.22 7.61 14.86
N THR A 34 15.37 7.88 15.85
CA THR A 34 14.11 7.16 16.08
C THR A 34 13.06 7.65 15.05
N VAL A 35 12.35 6.71 14.44
CA VAL A 35 11.29 6.99 13.47
C VAL A 35 10.06 6.14 13.77
N ALA A 36 8.86 6.70 13.60
CA ALA A 36 7.64 5.92 13.64
C ALA A 36 7.28 5.44 12.23
N VAL A 37 6.99 4.16 12.09
CA VAL A 37 6.79 3.52 10.77
C VAL A 37 5.54 2.68 10.78
N ALA A 38 4.63 2.94 9.84
CA ALA A 38 3.46 2.08 9.64
C ALA A 38 3.90 0.68 9.20
N ARG A 39 3.36 -0.36 9.85
CA ARG A 39 3.82 -1.74 9.62
C ARG A 39 3.51 -2.26 8.23
N ASN A 40 2.55 -1.66 7.53
CA ASN A 40 2.14 -1.97 6.16
C ASN A 40 2.88 -1.15 5.10
N THR A 41 4.05 -0.58 5.41
CA THR A 41 4.87 0.12 4.42
C THR A 41 5.59 -0.87 3.49
N HIS A 42 5.87 -0.40 2.27
CA HIS A 42 6.62 -1.17 1.28
C HIS A 42 8.07 -1.44 1.76
N LYS A 43 8.65 -2.57 1.36
CA LYS A 43 10.04 -2.98 1.70
C LYS A 43 11.11 -1.91 1.48
N SER A 44 10.89 -0.93 0.60
CA SER A 44 11.82 0.19 0.41
C SER A 44 12.00 1.06 1.65
N VAL A 45 10.97 1.15 2.51
CA VAL A 45 11.07 1.83 3.82
C VAL A 45 11.98 1.01 4.74
N ALA A 46 11.81 -0.31 4.78
CA ALA A 46 12.68 -1.22 5.51
C ALA A 46 14.15 -1.08 5.10
N HIS A 47 14.41 -1.04 3.79
CA HIS A 47 15.76 -0.81 3.27
C HIS A 47 16.33 0.55 3.71
N ALA A 48 15.51 1.62 3.73
CA ALA A 48 15.95 2.94 4.20
C ALA A 48 16.28 2.93 5.69
N ILE A 49 15.51 2.22 6.53
CA ILE A 49 15.75 2.01 7.95
C ILE A 49 17.12 1.36 8.15
N MET A 50 17.41 0.28 7.42
CA MET A 50 18.68 -0.43 7.48
C MET A 50 19.84 0.45 7.01
N LEU A 51 19.76 1.04 5.81
CA LEU A 51 20.82 1.88 5.24
C LEU A 51 21.16 3.11 6.11
N ARG A 52 20.21 3.61 6.88
CA ARG A 52 20.39 4.79 7.72
C ARG A 52 20.61 4.45 9.20
N GLY A 53 20.54 3.13 9.56
CA GLY A 53 20.67 2.66 10.93
C GLY A 53 19.60 3.25 11.85
N LEU A 54 18.37 3.42 11.35
CA LEU A 54 17.28 4.04 12.12
C LEU A 54 16.73 3.08 13.18
N LYS A 55 16.14 3.65 14.21
CA LYS A 55 15.44 2.92 15.30
C LYS A 55 13.95 3.00 15.03
N PRO A 56 13.32 1.93 14.49
CA PRO A 56 11.91 1.98 14.16
C PRO A 56 11.04 1.74 15.41
N THR A 57 10.01 2.58 15.59
CA THR A 57 8.83 2.33 16.42
C THR A 57 7.70 2.00 15.46
N TYR A 58 7.21 0.75 15.47
CA TYR A 58 6.18 0.33 14.52
C TYR A 58 4.78 0.74 14.97
N ILE A 59 4.02 1.31 14.04
CA ILE A 59 2.59 1.62 14.20
C ILE A 59 1.81 0.60 13.38
N TYR A 60 0.94 -0.16 14.05
CA TYR A 60 0.14 -1.20 13.39
C TYR A 60 -1.15 -0.59 12.85
N PRO A 61 -1.46 -0.83 11.56
CA PRO A 61 -2.72 -0.38 10.98
C PRO A 61 -3.90 -1.08 11.64
N GLN A 62 -5.07 -0.43 11.60
CA GLN A 62 -6.30 -1.09 12.02
C GLN A 62 -6.56 -2.29 11.11
N ASN A 63 -7.12 -3.37 11.67
CA ASN A 63 -7.59 -4.47 10.85
C ASN A 63 -8.96 -4.13 10.25
N VAL A 64 -9.19 -4.52 9.02
CA VAL A 64 -10.53 -4.53 8.45
C VAL A 64 -11.24 -5.79 8.95
N ASP A 65 -12.34 -5.61 9.70
CA ASP A 65 -13.03 -6.71 10.37
C ASP A 65 -13.34 -7.88 9.44
N ASN A 66 -13.05 -9.09 9.91
CA ASN A 66 -13.28 -10.35 9.19
C ASN A 66 -12.60 -10.48 7.83
N LEU A 67 -11.56 -9.67 7.54
CA LEU A 67 -10.75 -9.76 6.33
C LEU A 67 -9.26 -9.68 6.71
N CYS A 68 -8.41 -10.39 5.97
CA CYS A 68 -6.95 -10.25 6.09
C CYS A 68 -6.48 -9.02 5.29
N ILE A 69 -7.06 -7.85 5.62
CA ILE A 69 -6.78 -6.57 4.95
C ILE A 69 -6.30 -5.57 5.99
N SER A 70 -5.19 -4.92 5.67
CA SER A 70 -4.63 -3.84 6.46
C SER A 70 -5.40 -2.55 6.24
N GLY A 71 -5.93 -1.98 7.32
CA GLY A 71 -6.70 -0.75 7.31
C GLY A 71 -5.84 0.52 7.39
N GLN A 72 -6.45 1.58 7.92
CA GLN A 72 -5.82 2.88 8.10
C GLN A 72 -4.91 2.95 9.33
N ILE A 73 -3.97 3.88 9.32
CA ILE A 73 -3.31 4.38 10.53
C ILE A 73 -4.18 5.49 11.10
N ILE A 74 -4.46 5.47 12.40
CA ILE A 74 -5.25 6.50 13.05
C ILE A 74 -4.37 7.48 13.85
N PRO A 75 -4.75 8.76 13.98
CA PRO A 75 -3.96 9.79 14.68
C PRO A 75 -3.59 9.41 16.10
N LYS A 76 -4.49 8.70 16.81
CA LYS A 76 -4.28 8.24 18.19
C LYS A 76 -3.10 7.26 18.31
N ASP A 77 -2.85 6.42 17.30
CA ASP A 77 -1.74 5.46 17.35
C ASP A 77 -0.41 6.16 17.04
N VAL A 78 -0.45 7.25 16.26
CA VAL A 78 0.72 8.14 16.08
C VAL A 78 1.03 8.89 17.38
N GLU A 79 0.02 9.39 18.09
CA GLU A 79 0.19 10.04 19.40
C GLU A 79 0.83 9.10 20.40
N LYS A 80 0.33 7.85 20.51
CA LYS A 80 0.94 6.81 21.38
C LYS A 80 2.40 6.52 21.03
N ALA A 81 2.78 6.56 19.75
CA ALA A 81 4.17 6.37 19.35
C ALA A 81 5.05 7.50 19.90
N TYR A 82 4.58 8.76 19.88
CA TYR A 82 5.29 9.88 20.50
C TYR A 82 5.29 9.82 22.03
N GLU A 83 4.24 9.31 22.67
CA GLU A 83 4.22 9.05 24.13
C GLU A 83 5.32 8.05 24.54
N GLN A 84 5.58 7.04 23.71
CA GLN A 84 6.62 6.03 23.95
C GLN A 84 8.01 6.52 23.58
N SER A 85 8.13 7.33 22.53
CA SER A 85 9.40 7.82 22.00
C SER A 85 9.26 9.30 21.56
N PRO A 86 9.36 10.25 22.50
CA PRO A 86 9.17 11.67 22.20
C PRO A 86 10.17 12.25 21.18
N GLU A 87 11.32 11.57 20.99
CA GLU A 87 12.38 11.96 20.05
C GLU A 87 12.14 11.52 18.60
N ILE A 88 10.99 10.96 18.26
CA ILE A 88 10.68 10.54 16.89
C ILE A 88 10.88 11.71 15.91
N ALA A 89 11.84 11.54 14.99
CA ALA A 89 12.20 12.56 14.01
C ALA A 89 11.23 12.62 12.82
N ALA A 90 10.65 11.48 12.44
CA ALA A 90 9.72 11.39 11.33
C ALA A 90 8.69 10.27 11.54
N VAL A 91 7.50 10.47 10.98
CA VAL A 91 6.48 9.44 10.79
C VAL A 91 6.41 9.08 9.32
N ILE A 92 6.45 7.78 9.02
CA ILE A 92 6.46 7.24 7.66
C ILE A 92 5.27 6.30 7.51
N LEU A 93 4.39 6.56 6.56
CA LEU A 93 3.22 5.74 6.30
C LEU A 93 2.86 5.63 4.82
N THR A 94 2.10 4.60 4.46
CA THR A 94 1.56 4.40 3.11
C THR A 94 0.07 4.77 3.09
N SER A 95 -0.31 5.68 2.20
CA SER A 95 -1.70 6.09 1.99
C SER A 95 -1.86 6.68 0.57
N PRO A 96 -2.74 6.09 -0.26
CA PRO A 96 -3.55 4.89 -0.04
C PRO A 96 -2.76 3.60 0.15
N THR A 97 -3.36 2.61 0.84
CA THR A 97 -2.86 1.23 0.81
C THR A 97 -3.05 0.62 -0.59
N TYR A 98 -2.57 -0.60 -0.79
CA TYR A 98 -2.76 -1.30 -2.06
C TYR A 98 -4.24 -1.53 -2.38
N GLU A 99 -5.04 -1.77 -1.35
CA GLU A 99 -6.49 -1.94 -1.43
C GLU A 99 -7.25 -0.60 -1.57
N GLY A 100 -6.56 0.52 -1.47
CA GLY A 100 -7.15 1.86 -1.61
C GLY A 100 -7.62 2.50 -0.30
N ILE A 101 -7.28 1.93 0.86
CA ILE A 101 -7.64 2.51 2.16
C ILE A 101 -6.75 3.72 2.44
N VAL A 102 -7.38 4.84 2.86
CA VAL A 102 -6.69 6.11 3.10
C VAL A 102 -6.73 6.45 4.58
N SER A 103 -5.60 6.85 5.13
CA SER A 103 -5.48 7.39 6.49
C SER A 103 -5.84 8.88 6.51
N ASN A 104 -6.32 9.39 7.65
CA ASN A 104 -6.59 10.82 7.82
C ASN A 104 -5.27 11.60 7.94
N ILE A 105 -4.67 11.90 6.78
CA ILE A 105 -3.35 12.54 6.68
C ILE A 105 -3.32 13.89 7.39
N ARG A 106 -4.39 14.68 7.29
CA ARG A 106 -4.46 16.01 7.94
C ARG A 106 -4.34 15.91 9.45
N GLN A 107 -5.13 15.06 10.07
CA GLN A 107 -5.07 14.88 11.53
C GLN A 107 -3.75 14.25 11.97
N ILE A 108 -3.20 13.33 11.18
CA ILE A 108 -1.87 12.76 11.45
C ILE A 108 -0.79 13.83 11.34
N ALA A 109 -0.85 14.70 10.32
CA ALA A 109 0.09 15.81 10.16
C ALA A 109 0.04 16.77 11.35
N ASP A 110 -1.18 17.09 11.86
CA ASP A 110 -1.36 17.95 13.03
C ASP A 110 -0.64 17.36 14.26
N VAL A 111 -0.79 16.05 14.51
CA VAL A 111 -0.08 15.34 15.60
C VAL A 111 1.43 15.40 15.38
N VAL A 112 1.92 15.00 14.20
CA VAL A 112 3.37 14.96 13.89
C VAL A 112 4.00 16.34 14.03
N HIS A 113 3.33 17.37 13.53
CA HIS A 113 3.83 18.75 13.59
C HIS A 113 3.82 19.34 15.00
N ALA A 114 2.83 18.97 15.85
CA ALA A 114 2.80 19.36 17.26
C ALA A 114 4.03 18.87 18.03
N HIS A 115 4.55 17.70 17.67
CA HIS A 115 5.77 17.11 18.23
C HIS A 115 7.07 17.54 17.48
N GLY A 116 6.97 18.42 16.47
CA GLY A 116 8.12 18.90 15.71
C GLY A 116 8.68 17.91 14.68
N GLY A 117 8.02 16.80 14.46
CA GLY A 117 8.42 15.76 13.51
C GLY A 117 8.14 16.12 12.04
N VAL A 118 8.53 15.21 11.14
CA VAL A 118 8.32 15.29 9.69
C VAL A 118 7.39 14.16 9.27
N LEU A 119 6.36 14.45 8.48
CA LEU A 119 5.45 13.44 7.91
C LEU A 119 5.85 13.09 6.47
N ILE A 120 6.24 11.82 6.25
CA ILE A 120 6.57 11.25 4.94
C ILE A 120 5.46 10.29 4.55
N VAL A 121 4.83 10.53 3.40
CA VAL A 121 3.75 9.67 2.89
C VAL A 121 4.18 9.00 1.59
N ASP A 122 4.20 7.67 1.62
CA ASP A 122 4.25 6.85 0.42
C ASP A 122 2.84 6.81 -0.20
N GLU A 123 2.62 7.68 -1.18
CA GLU A 123 1.40 7.78 -1.98
C GLU A 123 1.60 7.13 -3.36
N ALA A 124 2.36 6.02 -3.43
CA ALA A 124 2.65 5.34 -4.70
C ALA A 124 1.38 4.92 -5.45
N HIS A 125 0.30 4.62 -4.76
CA HIS A 125 -1.01 4.24 -5.33
C HIS A 125 -1.99 5.40 -5.49
N GLY A 126 -1.57 6.66 -5.25
CA GLY A 126 -2.43 7.83 -5.26
C GLY A 126 -2.02 8.95 -6.22
N ALA A 127 -1.19 8.69 -7.25
CA ALA A 127 -0.71 9.74 -8.16
C ALA A 127 -1.84 10.46 -8.95
N HIS A 128 -3.01 9.87 -9.07
CA HIS A 128 -4.20 10.46 -9.69
C HIS A 128 -4.97 11.41 -8.75
N LEU A 129 -4.83 11.27 -7.43
CA LEU A 129 -5.59 12.02 -6.43
C LEU A 129 -5.43 13.54 -6.53
N PRO A 130 -4.25 14.13 -6.81
CA PRO A 130 -4.12 15.58 -7.00
C PRO A 130 -4.96 16.15 -8.14
N TYR A 131 -5.37 15.30 -9.09
CA TYR A 131 -6.15 15.69 -10.27
C TYR A 131 -7.66 15.42 -10.10
N ALA A 132 -8.08 14.84 -9.00
CA ALA A 132 -9.48 14.62 -8.69
C ALA A 132 -10.25 15.95 -8.60
N ASN A 133 -11.51 15.93 -9.02
CA ASN A 133 -12.37 17.08 -8.92
C ASN A 133 -13.05 17.11 -7.55
N HIS A 134 -12.51 17.90 -6.65
CA HIS A 134 -13.13 18.16 -5.35
C HIS A 134 -14.03 19.37 -5.53
N GLY A 135 -15.36 19.16 -5.69
CA GLY A 135 -16.35 20.23 -5.81
C GLY A 135 -16.31 21.22 -4.64
N ALA A 136 -17.04 22.34 -4.74
CA ALA A 136 -17.09 23.38 -3.71
C ALA A 136 -17.63 22.86 -2.36
N ASN A 137 -18.46 21.81 -2.40
CA ASN A 137 -18.96 21.10 -1.22
C ASN A 137 -18.25 19.74 -1.13
N GLN A 138 -17.44 19.55 -0.10
CA GLN A 138 -16.64 18.34 0.15
C GLN A 138 -17.47 17.03 0.21
N GLU A 139 -18.79 17.12 0.25
CA GLU A 139 -19.73 16.00 0.35
C GLU A 139 -19.96 15.23 -0.97
N GLU A 140 -19.46 15.71 -2.11
CA GLU A 140 -19.70 15.12 -3.44
C GLU A 140 -18.48 14.46 -4.06
N THR A 141 -17.36 14.31 -3.35
CA THR A 141 -16.14 13.79 -3.93
C THR A 141 -15.99 12.29 -3.68
N TYR A 142 -15.94 11.53 -4.78
CA TYR A 142 -15.71 10.06 -4.77
C TYR A 142 -14.23 9.66 -4.56
N LEU A 143 -13.29 10.60 -4.55
CA LEU A 143 -11.87 10.33 -4.35
C LEU A 143 -11.31 11.14 -3.18
N PRO A 144 -10.41 10.57 -2.38
CA PRO A 144 -9.78 11.27 -1.27
C PRO A 144 -8.86 12.40 -1.76
N TYR A 145 -8.55 13.33 -0.85
CA TYR A 145 -7.49 14.30 -1.11
C TYR A 145 -6.12 13.62 -1.12
N SER A 146 -5.24 14.10 -1.99
CA SER A 146 -3.83 13.71 -1.98
C SER A 146 -3.15 14.21 -0.71
N ALA A 147 -2.23 13.41 -0.17
CA ALA A 147 -1.38 13.77 0.97
C ALA A 147 -0.61 15.09 0.76
N VAL A 148 -0.35 15.46 -0.51
CA VAL A 148 0.25 16.76 -0.89
C VAL A 148 -0.53 17.94 -0.35
N ARG A 149 -1.87 17.82 -0.28
CA ARG A 149 -2.78 18.89 0.19
C ARG A 149 -3.23 18.70 1.64
N GLU A 150 -2.94 17.56 2.22
CA GLU A 150 -3.39 17.18 3.56
C GLU A 150 -2.32 17.38 4.65
N GLY A 151 -1.25 18.11 4.35
CA GLY A 151 -0.26 18.51 5.35
C GLY A 151 0.95 17.59 5.46
N ALA A 152 1.10 16.55 4.62
CA ALA A 152 2.36 15.81 4.54
C ALA A 152 3.53 16.75 4.17
N ASP A 153 4.72 16.45 4.66
CA ASP A 153 5.92 17.24 4.36
C ASP A 153 6.62 16.75 3.09
N ILE A 154 6.66 15.43 2.90
CA ILE A 154 7.19 14.78 1.71
C ILE A 154 6.18 13.73 1.24
N VAL A 155 5.89 13.72 -0.05
CA VAL A 155 5.01 12.74 -0.69
C VAL A 155 5.71 12.10 -1.86
N ILE A 156 5.66 10.77 -1.96
CA ILE A 156 6.23 10.00 -3.07
C ILE A 156 5.09 9.34 -3.85
N GLN A 157 5.07 9.51 -5.16
CA GLN A 157 4.05 8.96 -6.05
C GLN A 157 4.68 8.12 -7.16
N SER A 158 4.12 6.94 -7.44
CA SER A 158 4.42 6.15 -8.63
C SER A 158 3.49 6.55 -9.76
N LEU A 159 3.97 7.37 -10.70
CA LEU A 159 3.14 7.87 -11.80
C LEU A 159 2.63 6.73 -12.69
N HIS A 160 3.45 5.70 -12.88
CA HIS A 160 3.13 4.56 -13.74
C HIS A 160 2.05 3.60 -13.19
N LYS A 161 1.68 3.70 -11.90
CA LYS A 161 0.68 2.81 -11.31
C LYS A 161 -0.75 3.26 -11.57
N THR A 162 -1.01 4.57 -11.54
CA THR A 162 -2.37 5.11 -11.61
C THR A 162 -2.55 6.21 -12.66
N LEU A 163 -1.50 6.58 -13.37
CA LEU A 163 -1.51 7.55 -14.46
C LEU A 163 -0.92 6.92 -15.73
N PRO A 164 -1.27 7.43 -16.94
CA PRO A 164 -0.76 6.92 -18.20
C PRO A 164 0.72 7.30 -18.39
N CYS A 165 1.59 6.64 -17.67
CA CYS A 165 3.02 6.87 -17.65
C CYS A 165 3.78 5.56 -17.78
N LEU A 166 4.99 5.60 -18.34
CA LEU A 166 5.81 4.41 -18.50
C LEU A 166 6.26 3.87 -17.14
N THR A 167 6.36 2.55 -17.01
CA THR A 167 6.87 1.88 -15.80
C THR A 167 8.21 2.47 -15.37
N GLN A 168 8.44 2.52 -14.07
CA GLN A 168 9.59 3.13 -13.39
C GLN A 168 9.46 4.66 -13.16
N SER A 169 8.49 5.33 -13.80
CA SER A 169 8.24 6.76 -13.60
C SER A 169 7.63 7.05 -12.22
N ALA A 170 8.25 7.94 -11.48
CA ALA A 170 7.78 8.36 -10.18
C ALA A 170 8.02 9.87 -9.93
N ALA A 171 7.49 10.39 -8.84
CA ALA A 171 7.71 11.75 -8.40
C ALA A 171 7.91 11.83 -6.89
N LEU A 172 8.76 12.78 -6.46
CA LEU A 172 8.88 13.20 -5.07
C LEU A 172 8.44 14.66 -4.97
N HIS A 173 7.57 14.93 -4.01
CA HIS A 173 7.03 16.26 -3.73
C HIS A 173 7.48 16.74 -2.36
N ILE A 174 8.01 17.96 -2.30
CA ILE A 174 8.24 18.71 -1.07
C ILE A 174 7.05 19.63 -0.87
N CYS A 175 6.33 19.47 0.24
CA CYS A 175 5.07 20.16 0.49
C CYS A 175 5.18 21.25 1.57
N SER A 176 6.22 21.19 2.45
CA SER A 176 6.39 22.14 3.55
C SER A 176 7.81 22.70 3.62
N ASP A 177 8.06 23.65 4.53
CA ASP A 177 9.39 24.21 4.82
C ASP A 177 10.12 23.45 5.94
N ARG A 178 9.49 22.38 6.50
CA ARG A 178 10.11 21.53 7.53
C ARG A 178 11.26 20.71 7.00
N VAL A 179 11.30 20.49 5.68
CA VAL A 179 12.32 19.69 5.01
C VAL A 179 13.24 20.55 4.16
N SER A 180 14.53 20.35 4.31
CA SER A 180 15.53 21.09 3.51
C SER A 180 15.57 20.58 2.07
N VAL A 181 15.21 21.43 1.12
CA VAL A 181 15.31 21.19 -0.34
C VAL A 181 16.71 20.68 -0.70
N LYS A 182 17.77 21.34 -0.18
CA LYS A 182 19.16 20.96 -0.46
C LYS A 182 19.52 19.55 0.03
N LYS A 183 18.94 19.11 1.17
CA LYS A 183 19.16 17.74 1.66
C LYS A 183 18.48 16.72 0.75
N ILE A 184 17.24 17.00 0.28
CA ILE A 184 16.54 16.15 -0.68
C ILE A 184 17.32 16.05 -1.99
N GLU A 185 17.76 17.17 -2.55
CA GLU A 185 18.55 17.19 -3.79
C GLU A 185 19.82 16.37 -3.65
N ARG A 186 20.54 16.52 -2.53
CA ARG A 186 21.74 15.72 -2.26
C ARG A 186 21.41 14.22 -2.17
N ALA A 187 20.31 13.85 -1.53
CA ALA A 187 19.89 12.45 -1.43
C ALA A 187 19.49 11.89 -2.80
N LEU A 188 18.78 12.65 -3.63
CA LEU A 188 18.47 12.26 -5.00
C LEU A 188 19.75 12.04 -5.82
N HIS A 189 20.76 12.90 -5.70
CA HIS A 189 22.06 12.68 -6.34
C HIS A 189 22.79 11.39 -5.91
N ILE A 190 22.47 10.85 -4.72
CA ILE A 190 23.04 9.59 -4.23
C ILE A 190 22.29 8.40 -4.82
N PHE A 191 20.95 8.46 -4.85
CA PHE A 191 20.11 7.31 -5.17
C PHE A 191 19.62 7.27 -6.63
N GLU A 192 19.58 8.42 -7.31
CA GLU A 192 19.17 8.53 -8.69
C GLU A 192 20.35 8.24 -9.63
N THR A 193 20.06 7.67 -10.80
CA THR A 193 21.08 7.48 -11.84
C THR A 193 21.65 8.82 -12.34
N SER A 194 22.93 8.88 -12.59
CA SER A 194 23.60 10.05 -13.22
C SER A 194 23.26 10.20 -14.72
N SER A 195 22.68 9.18 -15.35
CA SER A 195 22.28 9.16 -16.75
C SER A 195 20.79 8.89 -16.90
N PRO A 196 19.92 9.88 -16.61
CA PRO A 196 18.48 9.67 -16.60
C PRO A 196 17.94 9.41 -18.01
N SER A 197 16.96 8.52 -18.12
CA SER A 197 16.24 8.27 -19.37
C SER A 197 15.40 9.48 -19.79
N TYR A 198 15.78 10.15 -20.87
CA TYR A 198 14.98 11.24 -21.43
C TYR A 198 13.60 10.79 -21.93
N VAL A 199 13.46 9.50 -22.33
CA VAL A 199 12.17 8.92 -22.73
C VAL A 199 11.22 8.90 -21.53
N LEU A 200 11.68 8.44 -20.36
CA LEU A 200 10.89 8.47 -19.14
C LEU A 200 10.56 9.90 -18.69
N MET A 201 11.54 10.80 -18.74
CA MET A 201 11.33 12.21 -18.38
C MET A 201 10.30 12.89 -19.29
N ALA A 202 10.41 12.70 -20.60
CA ALA A 202 9.44 13.23 -21.56
C ALA A 202 8.05 12.63 -21.34
N GLY A 203 7.95 11.32 -21.08
CA GLY A 203 6.71 10.62 -20.75
C GLY A 203 6.04 11.19 -19.49
N MET A 204 6.81 11.46 -18.43
CA MET A 204 6.29 12.09 -17.21
C MET A 204 5.78 13.51 -17.45
N ASP A 205 6.53 14.33 -18.22
CA ASP A 205 6.10 15.70 -18.54
C ASP A 205 4.81 15.71 -19.38
N LEU A 206 4.74 14.85 -20.40
CA LEU A 206 3.54 14.67 -21.21
C LEU A 206 2.34 14.20 -20.38
N CYS A 207 2.55 13.23 -19.48
CA CYS A 207 1.52 12.74 -18.58
C CYS A 207 0.96 13.87 -17.69
N VAL A 208 1.83 14.69 -17.07
CA VAL A 208 1.40 15.82 -16.24
C VAL A 208 0.59 16.84 -17.05
N ARG A 209 1.03 17.17 -18.27
CA ARG A 209 0.28 18.08 -19.17
C ARG A 209 -1.07 17.52 -19.55
N TYR A 210 -1.12 16.22 -19.87
CA TYR A 210 -2.37 15.53 -20.18
C TYR A 210 -3.35 15.58 -18.99
N MET A 211 -2.84 15.31 -17.78
CA MET A 211 -3.66 15.33 -16.56
C MET A 211 -4.19 16.72 -16.20
N GLN A 212 -3.53 17.81 -16.59
CA GLN A 212 -4.03 19.16 -16.39
C GLN A 212 -5.20 19.55 -17.35
N GLY A 213 -5.45 18.75 -18.39
CA GLY A 213 -6.50 18.97 -19.39
C GLY A 213 -7.46 17.78 -19.51
N GLU A 214 -7.30 17.01 -20.58
CA GLU A 214 -8.19 15.88 -20.90
C GLU A 214 -8.15 14.75 -19.83
N GLY A 215 -6.99 14.51 -19.23
CA GLY A 215 -6.84 13.49 -18.19
C GLY A 215 -7.76 13.73 -16.99
N LYS A 216 -7.95 15.00 -16.58
CA LYS A 216 -8.86 15.38 -15.51
C LYS A 216 -10.33 15.05 -15.84
N LYS A 217 -10.76 15.28 -17.07
CA LYS A 217 -12.10 14.90 -17.55
C LYS A 217 -12.29 13.39 -17.58
N LYS A 218 -11.26 12.66 -18.04
CA LYS A 218 -11.27 11.19 -18.06
C LYS A 218 -11.33 10.60 -16.67
N LEU A 219 -10.64 11.21 -15.71
CA LEU A 219 -10.71 10.79 -14.30
C LEU A 219 -12.14 10.98 -13.74
N GLN A 220 -12.81 12.10 -14.08
CA GLN A 220 -14.22 12.29 -13.71
C GLN A 220 -15.12 11.23 -14.32
N MET A 221 -14.95 10.93 -15.62
CA MET A 221 -15.72 9.86 -16.28
C MET A 221 -15.48 8.49 -15.64
N LEU A 222 -14.26 8.21 -15.17
CA LEU A 222 -13.96 6.99 -14.42
C LEU A 222 -14.71 6.95 -13.08
N THR A 223 -14.72 8.05 -12.32
CA THR A 223 -15.45 8.10 -11.04
C THR A 223 -16.95 7.92 -11.24
N ASP A 224 -17.52 8.51 -12.29
CA ASP A 224 -18.95 8.35 -12.62
C ASP A 224 -19.28 6.87 -12.96
N ARG A 225 -18.41 6.18 -13.72
CA ARG A 225 -18.58 4.75 -14.01
C ARG A 225 -18.44 3.88 -12.77
N LEU A 226 -17.47 4.17 -11.91
CA LEU A 226 -17.30 3.44 -10.65
C LEU A 226 -18.51 3.58 -9.75
N GLN A 227 -19.11 4.75 -9.68
CA GLN A 227 -20.35 4.94 -8.94
C GLN A 227 -21.46 3.99 -9.45
N LEU A 228 -21.70 4.00 -10.77
CA LEU A 228 -22.70 3.10 -11.38
C LEU A 228 -22.36 1.62 -11.17
N PHE A 229 -21.08 1.25 -11.27
CA PHE A 229 -20.63 -0.11 -10.99
C PHE A 229 -20.96 -0.55 -9.56
N TYR A 230 -20.62 0.28 -8.55
CA TYR A 230 -20.91 -0.04 -7.15
C TYR A 230 -22.41 -0.08 -6.85
N GLU A 231 -23.23 0.79 -7.47
CA GLU A 231 -24.70 0.71 -7.38
C GLU A 231 -25.24 -0.63 -7.91
N ARG A 232 -24.72 -1.11 -9.05
CA ARG A 232 -25.12 -2.41 -9.64
C ARG A 232 -24.61 -3.60 -8.83
N SER A 233 -23.43 -3.47 -8.23
CA SER A 233 -22.82 -4.53 -7.42
C SER A 233 -23.67 -4.96 -6.22
N GLU A 234 -24.60 -4.13 -5.77
CA GLU A 234 -25.52 -4.45 -4.67
C GLU A 234 -26.45 -5.64 -4.97
N SER A 235 -26.67 -5.93 -6.24
CA SER A 235 -27.47 -7.09 -6.67
C SER A 235 -26.71 -8.42 -6.52
N TRP A 236 -25.38 -8.41 -6.49
CA TRP A 236 -24.54 -9.63 -6.44
C TRP A 236 -24.39 -10.14 -5.00
N LYS A 237 -25.35 -10.95 -4.54
CA LYS A 237 -25.47 -11.37 -3.14
C LYS A 237 -24.38 -12.34 -2.66
N GLN A 238 -23.78 -13.12 -3.58
CA GLN A 238 -22.70 -14.07 -3.28
C GLN A 238 -21.33 -13.42 -3.24
N LEU A 239 -21.20 -12.22 -3.80
CA LEU A 239 -19.98 -11.43 -3.75
C LEU A 239 -20.03 -10.38 -2.63
N TRP A 240 -18.88 -10.02 -2.10
CA TRP A 240 -18.72 -8.86 -1.23
C TRP A 240 -17.72 -7.90 -1.86
N PHE A 241 -17.90 -6.60 -1.62
CA PHE A 241 -17.01 -5.54 -2.06
C PHE A 241 -16.53 -4.76 -0.84
N LEU A 242 -15.24 -4.37 -0.82
CA LEU A 242 -14.68 -3.62 0.29
C LEU A 242 -15.35 -2.23 0.42
N TYR A 243 -15.84 -1.70 -0.68
CA TYR A 243 -16.50 -0.41 -0.76
C TYR A 243 -17.95 -0.55 -1.24
N PRO A 244 -18.84 -1.16 -0.46
CA PRO A 244 -20.25 -1.10 -0.76
C PRO A 244 -20.84 0.16 -0.16
N LYS A 245 -21.55 0.94 -0.92
CA LYS A 245 -22.37 2.09 -0.49
C LYS A 245 -21.76 3.09 0.51
N ILE A 246 -21.66 4.28 0.07
CA ILE A 246 -21.44 5.50 0.86
C ILE A 246 -22.52 5.73 1.98
N LYS A 247 -23.56 4.90 2.08
CA LYS A 247 -24.76 5.18 2.90
C LYS A 247 -25.28 4.07 3.81
N SER A 248 -24.68 2.90 3.94
CA SER A 248 -25.23 1.88 4.86
C SER A 248 -24.46 1.82 6.18
N ALA A 249 -25.20 1.99 7.29
CA ALA A 249 -24.68 2.02 8.65
C ALA A 249 -24.17 0.68 9.19
N ASP A 250 -24.29 -0.40 8.42
CA ASP A 250 -24.08 -1.78 8.89
C ASP A 250 -22.86 -2.49 8.29
N MET A 251 -21.98 -1.78 7.57
CA MET A 251 -20.75 -2.37 7.02
C MET A 251 -19.53 -1.57 7.44
N ILE A 252 -18.38 -2.23 7.43
CA ILE A 252 -17.06 -1.74 7.76
C ILE A 252 -16.95 -0.25 7.44
N SER A 253 -16.92 0.59 8.47
CA SER A 253 -16.80 2.03 8.32
C SER A 253 -15.37 2.36 7.90
N ILE A 254 -15.09 2.29 6.59
CA ILE A 254 -13.87 2.85 6.01
C ILE A 254 -14.22 4.30 5.64
N PRO A 255 -13.80 5.29 6.45
CA PRO A 255 -14.30 6.64 6.31
C PRO A 255 -13.81 7.34 5.04
N ILE A 256 -12.67 6.93 4.48
CA ILE A 256 -12.04 7.54 3.31
C ILE A 256 -11.37 6.45 2.48
N ALA A 257 -11.65 6.38 1.18
CA ALA A 257 -11.11 5.34 0.32
C ALA A 257 -10.90 5.81 -1.12
N ASP A 258 -9.94 5.21 -1.79
CA ASP A 258 -9.70 5.33 -3.22
C ASP A 258 -10.49 4.24 -3.97
N TYR A 259 -11.68 4.58 -4.39
CA TYR A 259 -12.62 3.67 -5.08
C TYR A 259 -12.16 3.21 -6.46
N THR A 260 -11.03 3.72 -6.97
CA THR A 260 -10.43 3.22 -8.21
C THR A 260 -9.84 1.81 -8.07
N LYS A 261 -9.71 1.33 -6.82
CA LYS A 261 -9.39 -0.07 -6.51
C LYS A 261 -10.69 -0.82 -6.25
N ILE A 262 -11.09 -1.70 -7.16
CA ILE A 262 -12.22 -2.59 -6.94
C ILE A 262 -11.71 -3.82 -6.19
N VAL A 263 -11.99 -3.88 -4.90
CA VAL A 263 -11.60 -4.98 -4.02
C VAL A 263 -12.82 -5.81 -3.68
N PHE A 264 -12.80 -7.10 -3.99
CA PHE A 264 -13.95 -7.96 -3.77
C PHE A 264 -13.56 -9.44 -3.59
N GLY A 265 -14.46 -10.22 -3.02
CA GLY A 265 -14.33 -11.66 -2.85
C GLY A 265 -15.70 -12.37 -2.87
N ALA A 266 -15.69 -13.69 -2.68
CA ALA A 266 -16.91 -14.48 -2.58
C ALA A 266 -17.18 -14.87 -1.11
N LYS A 267 -18.44 -14.73 -0.67
CA LYS A 267 -18.85 -14.89 0.73
C LYS A 267 -18.81 -16.36 1.17
N GLY A 268 -18.01 -16.64 2.21
CA GLY A 268 -17.98 -17.96 2.85
C GLY A 268 -17.31 -19.06 2.03
N TYR A 269 -16.42 -18.71 1.11
CA TYR A 269 -15.65 -19.67 0.32
C TYR A 269 -14.15 -19.54 0.62
N LYS A 270 -13.48 -20.70 0.75
CA LYS A 270 -12.05 -20.80 0.97
C LYS A 270 -11.27 -20.48 -0.30
N ASN A 271 -10.20 -19.69 -0.16
CA ASN A 271 -9.33 -19.27 -1.27
C ASN A 271 -10.13 -18.64 -2.44
N ALA A 272 -11.16 -17.87 -2.10
CA ALA A 272 -12.05 -17.26 -3.08
C ALA A 272 -11.32 -16.29 -4.02
N GLY A 273 -10.33 -15.55 -3.49
CA GLY A 273 -9.57 -14.58 -4.27
C GLY A 273 -8.80 -15.22 -5.41
N ARG A 274 -8.07 -16.31 -5.13
CA ARG A 274 -7.33 -17.04 -6.17
C ARG A 274 -8.26 -17.60 -7.24
N LYS A 275 -9.38 -18.22 -6.83
CA LYS A 275 -10.37 -18.81 -7.76
C LYS A 275 -11.01 -17.73 -8.64
N LEU A 276 -11.38 -16.59 -8.05
CA LEU A 276 -11.89 -15.44 -8.79
C LEU A 276 -10.87 -14.91 -9.80
N HIS A 277 -9.60 -14.79 -9.39
CA HIS A 277 -8.52 -14.38 -10.29
C HIS A 277 -8.40 -15.30 -11.50
N GLU A 278 -8.35 -16.61 -11.28
CA GLU A 278 -8.22 -17.61 -12.33
C GLU A 278 -9.44 -17.57 -13.29
N ILE A 279 -10.66 -17.51 -12.77
CA ILE A 279 -11.87 -17.42 -13.59
C ILE A 279 -11.91 -16.13 -14.41
N LEU A 280 -11.64 -14.98 -13.79
CA LEU A 280 -11.63 -13.69 -14.50
C LEU A 280 -10.62 -13.68 -15.64
N ARG A 281 -9.40 -14.18 -15.38
CA ARG A 281 -8.34 -14.23 -16.39
C ARG A 281 -8.62 -15.24 -17.50
N ASP A 282 -8.96 -16.47 -17.15
CA ASP A 282 -8.95 -17.60 -18.09
C ASP A 282 -10.27 -17.69 -18.88
N ARG A 283 -11.41 -17.40 -18.22
CA ARG A 283 -12.74 -17.50 -18.85
C ARG A 283 -13.21 -16.17 -19.47
N TYR A 284 -12.96 -15.05 -18.76
CA TYR A 284 -13.48 -13.75 -19.18
C TYR A 284 -12.41 -12.85 -19.82
N HIS A 285 -11.13 -13.27 -19.81
CA HIS A 285 -10.00 -12.48 -20.30
C HIS A 285 -9.93 -11.10 -19.67
N LEU A 286 -10.19 -11.04 -18.36
CA LEU A 286 -10.07 -9.88 -17.50
C LEU A 286 -8.91 -10.14 -16.55
N GLN A 287 -7.82 -9.36 -16.67
CA GLN A 287 -6.63 -9.53 -15.86
C GLN A 287 -6.75 -8.74 -14.56
N PRO A 288 -6.92 -9.40 -13.38
CA PRO A 288 -6.82 -8.71 -12.11
C PRO A 288 -5.40 -8.21 -11.83
N GLU A 289 -5.29 -7.18 -11.03
CA GLU A 289 -3.99 -6.66 -10.56
C GLU A 289 -3.32 -7.68 -9.64
N MET A 290 -4.07 -8.19 -8.65
CA MET A 290 -3.60 -9.23 -7.76
C MET A 290 -4.76 -10.03 -7.15
N SER A 291 -4.43 -11.17 -6.56
CA SER A 291 -5.29 -11.88 -5.61
C SER A 291 -4.56 -12.14 -4.31
N ALA A 292 -5.25 -11.86 -3.20
CA ALA A 292 -4.96 -12.44 -1.89
C ALA A 292 -5.72 -13.78 -1.77
N PRO A 293 -5.56 -14.55 -0.68
CA PRO A 293 -6.30 -15.78 -0.54
C PRO A 293 -7.81 -15.65 -0.74
N ASP A 294 -8.42 -14.59 -0.22
CA ASP A 294 -9.88 -14.45 -0.14
C ASP A 294 -10.47 -13.28 -0.92
N TYR A 295 -9.64 -12.46 -1.54
CA TYR A 295 -10.08 -11.33 -2.36
C TYR A 295 -9.21 -11.09 -3.58
N VAL A 296 -9.77 -10.32 -4.50
CA VAL A 296 -9.12 -9.86 -5.73
C VAL A 296 -9.10 -8.34 -5.73
N ILE A 297 -8.06 -7.76 -6.29
CA ILE A 297 -7.98 -6.33 -6.59
C ILE A 297 -7.96 -6.13 -8.09
N LEU A 298 -8.86 -5.27 -8.58
CA LEU A 298 -8.79 -4.69 -9.92
C LEU A 298 -8.37 -3.23 -9.78
N MET A 299 -7.32 -2.83 -10.48
CA MET A 299 -6.93 -1.43 -10.58
C MET A 299 -7.57 -0.82 -11.82
N THR A 300 -8.43 0.17 -11.61
CA THR A 300 -9.02 0.91 -12.74
C THR A 300 -8.22 2.16 -13.05
N MET A 301 -8.20 2.54 -14.31
CA MET A 301 -7.49 3.69 -14.82
C MET A 301 -8.40 4.60 -15.65
N LEU A 302 -8.00 5.86 -15.75
CA LEU A 302 -8.73 6.85 -16.57
C LEU A 302 -8.80 6.49 -18.07
N THR A 303 -8.06 5.48 -18.51
CA THR A 303 -8.07 4.95 -19.89
C THR A 303 -9.05 3.79 -20.08
N ASP A 304 -9.63 3.27 -18.99
CA ASP A 304 -10.59 2.18 -19.07
C ASP A 304 -11.87 2.63 -19.79
N THR A 305 -12.40 1.75 -20.63
CA THR A 305 -13.55 2.04 -21.48
C THR A 305 -14.86 1.60 -20.81
N GLU A 306 -15.97 2.12 -21.28
CA GLU A 306 -17.30 1.65 -20.88
C GLU A 306 -17.50 0.17 -21.24
N GLU A 307 -17.02 -0.26 -22.41
CA GLU A 307 -17.05 -1.68 -22.81
C GLU A 307 -16.31 -2.58 -21.80
N GLY A 308 -15.13 -2.13 -21.27
CA GLY A 308 -14.40 -2.86 -20.25
C GLY A 308 -15.20 -3.04 -18.97
N PHE A 309 -15.89 -2.00 -18.51
CA PHE A 309 -16.78 -2.07 -17.34
C PHE A 309 -17.98 -2.99 -17.58
N LEU A 310 -18.65 -2.90 -18.73
CA LEU A 310 -19.77 -3.79 -19.08
C LEU A 310 -19.35 -5.26 -19.13
N ARG A 311 -18.15 -5.55 -19.65
CA ARG A 311 -17.59 -6.91 -19.64
C ARG A 311 -17.34 -7.41 -18.21
N LEU A 312 -16.79 -6.55 -17.35
CA LEU A 312 -16.56 -6.88 -15.95
C LEU A 312 -17.90 -7.14 -15.22
N GLU A 313 -18.88 -6.27 -15.40
CA GLU A 313 -20.21 -6.42 -14.79
C GLU A 313 -20.89 -7.73 -15.24
N ALA A 314 -20.83 -8.05 -16.53
CA ALA A 314 -21.38 -9.31 -17.06
C ALA A 314 -20.69 -10.53 -16.45
N ALA A 315 -19.36 -10.52 -16.35
CA ALA A 315 -18.58 -11.59 -15.74
C ALA A 315 -18.94 -11.78 -14.25
N LEU A 316 -19.02 -10.70 -13.48
CA LEU A 316 -19.32 -10.76 -12.05
C LEU A 316 -20.77 -11.19 -11.79
N SER A 317 -21.72 -10.76 -12.65
CA SER A 317 -23.11 -11.22 -12.57
C SER A 317 -23.21 -12.74 -12.82
N GLU A 318 -22.57 -13.26 -13.86
CA GLU A 318 -22.55 -14.69 -14.17
C GLU A 318 -21.90 -15.51 -13.06
N ILE A 319 -20.76 -15.07 -12.52
CA ILE A 319 -20.09 -15.71 -11.38
C ILE A 319 -21.01 -15.72 -10.14
N ASN A 320 -21.69 -14.59 -9.85
CA ASN A 320 -22.64 -14.52 -8.74
C ASN A 320 -23.77 -15.56 -8.89
N ASP A 321 -24.36 -15.65 -10.09
CA ASP A 321 -25.47 -16.56 -10.37
C ASP A 321 -25.02 -18.02 -10.30
N GLU A 322 -23.83 -18.34 -10.79
CA GLU A 322 -23.22 -19.67 -10.69
C GLU A 322 -22.90 -20.08 -9.24
N LEU A 323 -22.46 -19.15 -8.40
CA LEU A 323 -22.28 -19.38 -6.97
C LEU A 323 -23.62 -19.58 -6.25
N GLU A 324 -24.67 -18.84 -6.64
CA GLU A 324 -26.01 -18.92 -6.06
C GLU A 324 -26.69 -20.23 -6.40
N CYS A 325 -26.66 -20.66 -7.65
CA CYS A 325 -27.26 -21.95 -8.10
C CYS A 325 -26.37 -23.16 -7.77
N GLY A 326 -25.13 -22.97 -7.30
CA GLY A 326 -24.21 -24.05 -6.93
C GLY A 326 -23.53 -24.76 -8.10
N SER A 327 -23.53 -24.19 -9.29
CA SER A 327 -22.80 -24.73 -10.45
C SER A 327 -21.28 -24.54 -10.31
N LEU A 328 -20.84 -23.49 -9.60
CA LEU A 328 -19.46 -23.37 -9.11
C LEU A 328 -19.32 -24.08 -7.76
N VAL A 329 -18.69 -25.26 -7.77
CA VAL A 329 -18.49 -26.06 -6.56
C VAL A 329 -17.18 -25.65 -5.88
N TRP A 330 -17.27 -24.73 -4.92
CA TRP A 330 -16.13 -24.28 -4.12
C TRP A 330 -16.26 -24.75 -2.66
N GLU A 331 -15.11 -25.02 -2.04
CA GLU A 331 -15.05 -25.37 -0.61
C GLU A 331 -15.52 -24.19 0.23
N ARG A 332 -16.49 -24.45 1.13
CA ARG A 332 -16.97 -23.46 2.08
C ARG A 332 -16.01 -23.32 3.27
N THR A 333 -15.93 -22.14 3.84
CA THR A 333 -15.19 -21.88 5.06
C THR A 333 -16.02 -21.06 6.04
N THR A 334 -15.88 -21.38 7.31
CA THR A 334 -16.41 -20.60 8.44
C THR A 334 -15.27 -20.09 9.32
N SER A 335 -14.00 -20.37 8.93
CA SER A 335 -12.84 -19.96 9.69
C SER A 335 -12.66 -18.46 9.62
N ALA A 336 -12.31 -17.85 10.76
CA ALA A 336 -11.87 -16.45 10.80
C ALA A 336 -10.52 -16.32 10.08
N TYR A 337 -10.31 -15.20 9.43
CA TYR A 337 -9.04 -14.86 8.80
C TYR A 337 -8.03 -14.39 9.86
N PRO A 338 -6.73 -14.69 9.70
CA PRO A 338 -5.72 -14.11 10.58
C PRO A 338 -5.65 -12.60 10.41
N SER A 339 -5.11 -11.92 11.41
CA SER A 339 -4.75 -10.50 11.26
C SER A 339 -3.71 -10.33 10.15
N ALA A 340 -3.76 -9.23 9.40
CA ALA A 340 -2.76 -8.95 8.36
C ALA A 340 -1.35 -8.79 8.94
N PHE A 341 -1.24 -8.30 10.17
CA PHE A 341 0.01 -8.15 10.90
C PHE A 341 -0.19 -8.52 12.38
N VAL A 342 0.88 -9.06 12.99
CA VAL A 342 0.97 -9.27 14.44
C VAL A 342 2.11 -8.43 15.00
N PRO A 343 1.95 -7.84 16.21
CA PRO A 343 3.04 -7.15 16.88
C PRO A 343 4.15 -8.12 17.24
N LEU A 344 5.38 -7.81 16.82
CA LEU A 344 6.57 -8.57 17.13
C LEU A 344 7.51 -7.73 18.02
N GLU A 345 8.24 -8.40 18.88
CA GLU A 345 9.27 -7.79 19.72
C GLU A 345 10.51 -7.49 18.86
N LEU A 346 10.90 -6.22 18.75
CA LEU A 346 12.16 -5.83 18.13
C LEU A 346 13.27 -5.95 19.20
N VAL A 347 14.07 -7.01 19.13
CA VAL A 347 15.14 -7.32 20.09
C VAL A 347 16.45 -6.66 19.70
N MET A 348 16.69 -6.47 18.39
CA MET A 348 17.91 -5.93 17.81
C MET A 348 17.56 -4.95 16.67
N LEU A 349 18.39 -3.94 16.45
CA LEU A 349 18.14 -3.04 15.32
C LEU A 349 18.29 -3.78 13.98
N PRO A 350 17.46 -3.46 12.96
CA PRO A 350 17.50 -4.16 11.68
C PRO A 350 18.87 -4.19 11.00
N LEU A 351 19.65 -3.12 11.11
CA LEU A 351 21.02 -3.07 10.58
C LEU A 351 21.96 -4.02 11.34
N GLU A 352 21.87 -4.04 12.67
CA GLU A 352 22.70 -4.91 13.52
C GLU A 352 22.38 -6.38 13.26
N ALA A 353 21.09 -6.71 13.11
CA ALA A 353 20.64 -8.06 12.80
C ALA A 353 21.10 -8.53 11.41
N ALA A 354 21.11 -7.64 10.43
CA ALA A 354 21.54 -7.96 9.06
C ALA A 354 23.06 -8.22 8.96
N GLU A 355 23.88 -7.74 9.92
CA GLU A 355 25.34 -7.91 9.96
C GLU A 355 25.79 -8.96 10.99
N ALA A 356 24.86 -9.51 11.80
CA ALA A 356 25.17 -10.50 12.84
C ALA A 356 25.47 -11.87 12.24
N PRO A 357 26.22 -12.73 12.95
CA PRO A 357 26.36 -14.15 12.59
C PRO A 357 25.01 -14.85 12.57
N VAL A 358 24.79 -15.68 11.55
CA VAL A 358 23.50 -16.32 11.31
C VAL A 358 23.63 -17.84 11.21
N ILE A 359 22.54 -18.53 11.55
CA ILE A 359 22.35 -19.94 11.28
C ILE A 359 21.04 -20.15 10.52
N GLN A 360 21.02 -21.17 9.68
CA GLN A 360 19.83 -21.58 8.96
C GLN A 360 19.04 -22.58 9.78
N VAL A 361 17.71 -22.35 9.91
CA VAL A 361 16.81 -23.25 10.64
C VAL A 361 15.55 -23.52 9.81
N PRO A 362 14.85 -24.67 10.00
CA PRO A 362 13.55 -24.86 9.41
C PRO A 362 12.59 -23.73 9.84
N PHE A 363 11.85 -23.17 8.86
CA PHE A 363 11.02 -21.97 9.13
C PHE A 363 10.06 -22.20 10.31
N PHE A 364 9.38 -23.34 10.34
CA PHE A 364 8.40 -23.65 11.39
C PHE A 364 9.02 -24.08 12.74
N GLU A 365 10.34 -24.16 12.83
CA GLU A 365 11.09 -24.41 14.08
C GLU A 365 11.78 -23.13 14.60
N SER A 366 11.50 -21.98 13.98
CA SER A 366 12.16 -20.70 14.27
C SER A 366 11.52 -19.90 15.42
N VAL A 367 10.43 -20.37 16.02
CA VAL A 367 9.76 -19.68 17.13
C VAL A 367 10.73 -19.35 18.27
N GLY A 368 10.65 -18.13 18.77
CA GLY A 368 11.51 -17.59 19.82
C GLY A 368 12.89 -17.15 19.37
N LYS A 369 13.29 -17.45 18.13
CA LYS A 369 14.54 -16.98 17.52
C LYS A 369 14.38 -15.58 16.97
N ILE A 370 15.50 -14.89 16.73
CA ILE A 370 15.54 -13.54 16.14
C ILE A 370 15.81 -13.66 14.65
N SER A 371 14.97 -13.07 13.81
CA SER A 371 15.14 -13.11 12.36
C SER A 371 16.37 -12.30 11.92
N ALA A 372 17.09 -12.81 10.92
CA ALA A 372 18.10 -12.07 10.18
C ALA A 372 17.57 -11.59 8.82
N GLU A 373 16.38 -12.03 8.42
CA GLU A 373 15.81 -11.81 7.10
C GLU A 373 14.53 -11.00 7.13
N THR A 374 14.23 -10.36 5.99
CA THR A 374 12.97 -9.68 5.74
C THR A 374 12.04 -10.62 5.00
N VAL A 375 10.89 -10.98 5.58
CA VAL A 375 9.91 -11.87 4.93
C VAL A 375 8.64 -11.13 4.57
N TYR A 376 8.20 -11.28 3.32
CA TYR A 376 6.99 -10.64 2.79
C TYR A 376 6.32 -11.52 1.72
N VAL A 377 5.03 -11.24 1.45
CA VAL A 377 4.34 -11.74 0.26
C VAL A 377 4.31 -10.63 -0.81
N TYR A 378 4.30 -11.00 -2.07
CA TYR A 378 4.24 -10.02 -3.17
C TYR A 378 3.20 -10.43 -4.21
N PRO A 379 2.32 -9.50 -4.63
CA PRO A 379 2.05 -8.17 -4.07
C PRO A 379 1.46 -8.22 -2.65
N PRO A 380 1.50 -7.14 -1.82
CA PRO A 380 1.99 -5.78 -2.08
C PRO A 380 3.47 -5.55 -1.78
N GLY A 381 4.18 -6.50 -1.18
CA GLY A 381 5.59 -6.33 -0.80
C GLY A 381 5.78 -5.61 0.55
N CYS A 382 4.80 -5.73 1.45
CA CYS A 382 4.89 -5.26 2.83
C CYS A 382 5.48 -6.35 3.71
N PRO A 383 6.61 -6.12 4.38
CA PRO A 383 7.21 -7.13 5.24
C PRO A 383 6.35 -7.42 6.48
N PHE A 384 6.09 -8.67 6.78
CA PHE A 384 5.47 -9.10 8.04
C PHE A 384 6.48 -9.61 9.05
N LEU A 385 7.75 -9.85 8.64
CA LEU A 385 8.89 -10.14 9.51
C LEU A 385 10.08 -9.31 9.04
N MET A 386 10.79 -8.71 9.99
CA MET A 386 11.96 -7.87 9.75
C MET A 386 13.18 -8.42 10.49
N PRO A 387 14.41 -8.14 10.02
CA PRO A 387 15.61 -8.45 10.77
C PRO A 387 15.56 -7.82 12.17
N GLY A 388 15.97 -8.58 13.17
CA GLY A 388 15.96 -8.16 14.57
C GLY A 388 14.66 -8.39 15.32
N GLU A 389 13.59 -8.80 14.65
CA GLU A 389 12.32 -9.18 15.29
C GLU A 389 12.35 -10.63 15.78
N LYS A 390 11.76 -10.85 16.95
CA LYS A 390 11.58 -12.19 17.54
C LYS A 390 10.35 -12.86 16.94
N ILE A 391 10.56 -14.06 16.43
CA ILE A 391 9.52 -14.86 15.76
C ILE A 391 8.54 -15.42 16.76
N SER A 392 7.24 -15.20 16.57
CA SER A 392 6.16 -15.70 17.43
C SER A 392 5.36 -16.82 16.75
N GLU A 393 4.57 -17.56 17.55
CA GLU A 393 3.64 -18.57 17.01
C GLU A 393 2.55 -17.95 16.14
N GLU A 394 2.04 -16.76 16.52
CA GLU A 394 1.02 -16.05 15.77
C GLU A 394 1.54 -15.65 14.37
N LEU A 395 2.83 -15.31 14.26
CA LEU A 395 3.45 -15.07 12.97
C LEU A 395 3.46 -16.33 12.11
N LEU A 396 3.79 -17.50 12.70
CA LEU A 396 3.77 -18.76 11.95
C LEU A 396 2.36 -19.15 11.48
N GLU A 397 1.30 -18.76 12.21
CA GLU A 397 -0.08 -18.94 11.74
C GLU A 397 -0.37 -18.13 10.48
N ILE A 398 0.09 -16.87 10.40
CA ILE A 398 0.00 -16.04 9.20
C ILE A 398 0.76 -16.69 8.03
N VAL A 399 1.97 -17.19 8.29
CA VAL A 399 2.80 -17.86 7.27
C VAL A 399 2.10 -19.13 6.76
N ARG A 400 1.55 -19.96 7.66
CA ARG A 400 0.78 -21.16 7.27
C ARG A 400 -0.43 -20.79 6.42
N TYR A 401 -1.16 -19.74 6.79
CA TYR A 401 -2.30 -19.25 6.02
C TYR A 401 -1.92 -18.87 4.59
N TYR A 402 -0.86 -18.08 4.40
CA TYR A 402 -0.39 -17.71 3.07
C TYR A 402 0.07 -18.93 2.26
N ARG A 403 0.90 -19.81 2.83
CA ARG A 403 1.43 -20.99 2.14
C ARG A 403 0.32 -21.99 1.77
N THR A 404 -0.61 -22.27 2.67
CA THR A 404 -1.75 -23.17 2.37
C THR A 404 -2.71 -22.58 1.33
N SER A 405 -2.70 -21.27 1.15
CA SER A 405 -3.45 -20.57 0.10
C SER A 405 -2.68 -20.48 -1.22
N GLY A 406 -1.48 -21.06 -1.30
CA GLY A 406 -0.64 -21.07 -2.50
C GLY A 406 0.06 -19.74 -2.77
N MET A 407 0.25 -18.89 -1.75
CA MET A 407 1.05 -17.68 -1.84
C MET A 407 2.52 -18.03 -1.59
N GLU A 408 3.41 -17.42 -2.38
CA GLU A 408 4.86 -17.55 -2.22
C GLU A 408 5.39 -16.51 -1.22
N LEU A 409 6.40 -16.91 -0.45
CA LEU A 409 7.13 -16.04 0.45
C LEU A 409 8.39 -15.52 -0.24
N TYR A 410 8.73 -14.28 -0.01
CA TYR A 410 9.88 -13.62 -0.59
C TYR A 410 10.77 -12.97 0.46
N GLY A 411 12.00 -12.66 0.07
CA GLY A 411 12.96 -11.90 0.87
C GLY A 411 13.90 -12.75 1.72
N MET A 412 13.78 -14.07 1.64
CA MET A 412 14.66 -15.05 2.27
C MET A 412 15.76 -15.50 1.29
N GLU A 413 16.90 -15.95 1.82
CA GLU A 413 17.96 -16.58 1.04
C GLU A 413 17.49 -17.90 0.42
N ASP A 414 16.71 -18.66 1.20
CA ASP A 414 16.03 -19.87 0.71
C ASP A 414 14.76 -19.49 -0.06
N GLU A 415 14.83 -19.43 -1.37
CA GLU A 415 13.68 -19.11 -2.25
C GLU A 415 12.53 -20.12 -2.14
N THR A 416 12.77 -21.34 -1.60
CA THR A 416 11.70 -22.31 -1.35
C THR A 416 10.86 -21.99 -0.13
N GLY A 417 11.40 -21.14 0.77
CA GLY A 417 10.76 -20.74 2.03
C GLY A 417 10.71 -21.85 3.09
N GLU A 418 11.42 -22.96 2.89
CA GLU A 418 11.47 -24.05 3.87
C GLU A 418 12.35 -23.71 5.09
N THR A 419 13.33 -22.85 4.89
CA THR A 419 14.29 -22.44 5.90
C THR A 419 14.35 -20.93 6.03
N LEU A 420 14.82 -20.46 7.19
CA LEU A 420 15.00 -19.05 7.52
C LEU A 420 16.36 -18.85 8.18
N LEU A 421 17.05 -17.75 7.85
CA LEU A 421 18.21 -17.31 8.59
C LEU A 421 17.79 -16.60 9.88
N VAL A 422 18.35 -17.06 10.98
CA VAL A 422 18.16 -16.47 12.32
C VAL A 422 19.49 -16.14 12.93
N ILE A 423 19.51 -15.17 13.86
CA ILE A 423 20.71 -14.79 14.59
C ILE A 423 21.23 -15.97 15.40
N GLU A 424 22.54 -16.24 15.29
CA GLU A 424 23.23 -17.21 16.13
C GLU A 424 23.23 -16.72 17.59
N SER A 425 22.66 -17.52 18.50
CA SER A 425 22.48 -17.18 19.93
C SER A 425 23.70 -17.53 20.76
#